data_29910416b35b4611089dc086c2252097
#
_entry.id   29910416b35b4611089dc086c2252097
#
_cell.length_a   1.000
_cell.length_b   1.000
_cell.length_c   1.000
_cell.angle_alpha   90.00
_cell.angle_beta   90.00
_cell.angle_gamma   90.00
#
_symmetry.space_group_name_H-M   'P 1'
#
loop_
_entity.id
_entity.type
_entity.pdbx_description
1 polymer ?
#
loop_
_entity_poly.entity_id
_entity_poly.type
_entity_poly.pdbx_seq_one_letter_code
_entity_poly.pdbx_strand_id
1 'polypeptide(L)'
;MVDFGKKLRELRISRCWTQSQLSLRLGVTKSVISAYETSLRYPSYDILIRIAALFGVTADYLLGIDAGRTLDITGLSDEHVALVRQLVDALRA
;
A
#
# COMPACT_ATOMS: atom_id res chain seq x y z
N MET A 1 -11.44 9.73 0.75
CA MET A 1 -10.37 9.38 -0.12
C MET A 1 -9.16 9.02 0.66
N VAL A 2 -8.48 7.99 0.23
CA VAL A 2 -7.38 7.56 0.99
C VAL A 2 -6.17 8.34 0.65
N ASP A 3 -5.48 8.70 1.65
CA ASP A 3 -4.26 9.43 1.48
C ASP A 3 -3.11 8.44 1.40
N PHE A 4 -2.67 8.13 0.19
CA PHE A 4 -1.54 7.25 -0.03
C PHE A 4 -0.30 7.76 0.72
N GLY A 5 -0.05 9.06 0.66
CA GLY A 5 1.13 9.63 1.31
C GLY A 5 1.13 9.40 2.80
N LYS A 6 -0.02 9.56 3.43
CA LYS A 6 -0.14 9.31 4.86
C LYS A 6 0.12 7.85 5.20
N LYS A 7 -0.43 6.94 4.40
CA LYS A 7 -0.20 5.52 4.63
C LYS A 7 1.27 5.15 4.44
N LEU A 8 1.92 5.68 3.43
CA LEU A 8 3.34 5.43 3.20
C LEU A 8 4.16 5.93 4.39
N ARG A 9 3.86 7.13 4.87
CA ARG A 9 4.56 7.67 6.02
C ARG A 9 4.36 6.82 7.26
N GLU A 10 3.15 6.39 7.51
CA GLU A 10 2.86 5.53 8.66
C GLU A 10 3.62 4.22 8.60
N LEU A 11 3.67 3.61 7.42
CA LEU A 11 4.43 2.37 7.25
C LEU A 11 5.91 2.60 7.46
N ARG A 12 6.44 3.69 6.94
CA ARG A 12 7.86 4.02 7.12
C ARG A 12 8.19 4.20 8.60
N ILE A 13 7.38 4.96 9.29
CA ILE A 13 7.60 5.23 10.71
C ILE A 13 7.48 3.94 11.52
N SER A 14 6.56 3.06 11.14
CA SER A 14 6.39 1.79 11.84
C SER A 14 7.63 0.91 11.75
N ARG A 15 8.48 1.12 10.75
CA ARG A 15 9.74 0.41 10.61
C ARG A 15 10.91 1.20 11.19
N CYS A 16 10.64 2.36 11.76
CA CYS A 16 11.66 3.25 12.30
C CYS A 16 12.66 3.70 11.23
N TRP A 17 12.19 3.89 10.01
CA TRP A 17 13.04 4.34 8.91
C TRP A 17 12.91 5.84 8.70
N THR A 18 14.02 6.47 8.30
CA THR A 18 13.99 7.84 7.80
C THR A 18 13.55 7.83 6.34
N GLN A 19 13.23 9.00 5.82
CA GLN A 19 12.92 9.13 4.39
C GLN A 19 14.11 8.68 3.54
N SER A 20 15.33 9.01 3.98
CA SER A 20 16.52 8.59 3.25
C SER A 20 16.66 7.07 3.23
N GLN A 21 16.39 6.43 4.36
CA GLN A 21 16.48 4.97 4.42
C GLN A 21 15.44 4.31 3.51
N LEU A 22 14.23 4.84 3.49
CA LEU A 22 13.22 4.32 2.60
C LEU A 22 13.60 4.53 1.14
N SER A 23 14.15 5.70 0.83
CA SER A 23 14.53 5.99 -0.56
C SER A 23 15.57 5.00 -1.07
N LEU A 24 16.53 4.63 -0.23
CA LEU A 24 17.54 3.65 -0.61
C LEU A 24 16.92 2.29 -0.87
N ARG A 25 15.95 1.91 -0.06
CA ARG A 25 15.30 0.60 -0.23
C ARG A 25 14.43 0.52 -1.47
N LEU A 26 13.88 1.64 -1.89
CA LEU A 26 13.03 1.69 -3.08
C LEU A 26 13.78 2.06 -4.35
N GLY A 27 15.02 2.52 -4.23
CA GLY A 27 15.78 2.95 -5.40
C GLY A 27 15.31 4.27 -5.96
N VAL A 28 14.81 5.16 -5.11
CA VAL A 28 14.40 6.51 -5.51
C VAL A 28 15.09 7.52 -4.63
N THR A 29 14.93 8.81 -4.93
CA THR A 29 15.57 9.85 -4.12
C THR A 29 14.73 10.18 -2.89
N LYS A 30 15.38 10.78 -1.91
CA LYS A 30 14.68 11.26 -0.72
C LYS A 30 13.61 12.28 -1.09
N SER A 31 13.89 13.14 -2.07
CA SER A 31 12.92 14.14 -2.51
C SER A 31 11.66 13.49 -3.05
N VAL A 32 11.81 12.36 -3.75
CA VAL A 32 10.67 11.63 -4.27
C VAL A 32 9.85 11.04 -3.12
N ILE A 33 10.50 10.50 -2.10
CA ILE A 33 9.77 9.98 -0.93
C ILE A 33 9.00 11.12 -0.26
N SER A 34 9.62 12.27 -0.09
CA SER A 34 8.95 13.41 0.49
C SER A 34 7.73 13.82 -0.34
N ALA A 35 7.87 13.84 -1.65
CA ALA A 35 6.75 14.18 -2.52
C ALA A 35 5.61 13.16 -2.43
N TYR A 36 5.94 11.88 -2.30
CA TYR A 36 4.91 10.85 -2.11
C TYR A 36 4.19 11.04 -0.77
N GLU A 37 4.93 11.31 0.29
CA GLU A 37 4.33 11.43 1.63
C GLU A 37 3.48 12.68 1.78
N THR A 38 3.75 13.69 0.97
CA THR A 38 2.95 14.93 0.99
C THR A 38 1.90 14.95 -0.10
N SER A 39 1.76 13.87 -0.83
CA SER A 39 0.77 13.74 -1.90
C SER A 39 1.00 14.70 -3.07
N LEU A 40 2.22 15.19 -3.22
CA LEU A 40 2.57 15.99 -4.37
C LEU A 40 2.82 15.14 -5.60
N ARG A 41 3.17 13.89 -5.42
CA ARG A 41 3.38 12.93 -6.50
C ARG A 41 2.85 11.58 -6.08
N TYR A 42 2.49 10.78 -7.07
CA TYR A 42 2.12 9.40 -6.86
C TYR A 42 3.11 8.50 -7.57
N PRO A 43 3.41 7.33 -7.00
CA PRO A 43 4.38 6.44 -7.63
C PRO A 43 3.81 5.83 -8.91
N SER A 44 4.72 5.46 -9.80
CA SER A 44 4.34 4.65 -10.94
C SER A 44 3.88 3.29 -10.44
N TYR A 45 3.27 2.52 -11.33
CA TYR A 45 2.81 1.18 -10.98
C TYR A 45 3.96 0.33 -10.45
N ASP A 46 5.11 0.38 -11.10
CA ASP A 46 6.26 -0.41 -10.67
C ASP A 46 6.72 -0.06 -9.27
N ILE A 47 6.78 1.23 -8.96
CA ILE A 47 7.20 1.67 -7.63
C ILE A 47 6.14 1.30 -6.60
N LEU A 48 4.88 1.42 -6.96
CA LEU A 48 3.79 1.03 -6.06
C LEU A 48 3.91 -0.44 -5.67
N ILE A 49 4.18 -1.31 -6.63
CA ILE A 49 4.37 -2.73 -6.36
C ILE A 49 5.57 -2.97 -5.46
N ARG A 50 6.67 -2.23 -5.66
CA ARG A 50 7.84 -2.34 -4.80
C ARG A 50 7.53 -1.92 -3.37
N ILE A 51 6.76 -0.86 -3.20
CA ILE A 51 6.35 -0.40 -1.87
C ILE A 51 5.52 -1.49 -1.20
N ALA A 52 4.56 -2.03 -1.92
CA ALA A 52 3.71 -3.09 -1.38
C ALA A 52 4.52 -4.30 -0.94
N ALA A 53 5.47 -4.72 -1.77
CA ALA A 53 6.33 -5.86 -1.44
C ALA A 53 7.23 -5.55 -0.25
N LEU A 54 7.79 -4.34 -0.20
CA LEU A 54 8.71 -3.96 0.86
C LEU A 54 8.03 -3.98 2.23
N PHE A 55 6.80 -3.51 2.29
CA PHE A 55 6.09 -3.45 3.56
C PHE A 55 5.17 -4.65 3.81
N GLY A 56 5.10 -5.56 2.87
CA GLY A 56 4.25 -6.74 3.05
C GLY A 56 2.77 -6.43 3.04
N VAL A 57 2.37 -5.40 2.32
CA VAL A 57 0.97 -5.01 2.19
C VAL A 57 0.54 -5.13 0.73
N THR A 58 -0.74 -4.99 0.48
CA THR A 58 -1.25 -5.04 -0.89
C THR A 58 -1.23 -3.63 -1.49
N ALA A 59 -1.18 -3.56 -2.81
CA ALA A 59 -1.35 -2.29 -3.50
C ALA A 59 -2.73 -1.71 -3.18
N ASP A 60 -3.74 -2.55 -3.07
CA ASP A 60 -5.08 -2.11 -2.73
C ASP A 60 -5.11 -1.44 -1.35
N TYR A 61 -4.37 -1.98 -0.39
CA TYR A 61 -4.27 -1.35 0.92
C TYR A 61 -3.67 0.05 0.79
N LEU A 62 -2.60 0.18 0.02
CA LEU A 62 -1.93 1.47 -0.16
C LEU A 62 -2.85 2.49 -0.83
N LEU A 63 -3.68 2.03 -1.73
CA LEU A 63 -4.61 2.89 -2.45
C LEU A 63 -5.93 3.06 -1.70
N GLY A 64 -6.09 2.34 -0.61
CA GLY A 64 -7.31 2.41 0.18
C GLY A 64 -8.50 1.75 -0.47
N ILE A 65 -8.23 0.92 -1.43
CA ILE A 65 -9.32 0.33 -2.18
C ILE A 65 -9.94 -0.85 -1.47
N ASP A 66 -9.13 -1.61 -0.73
CA ASP A 66 -9.66 -2.78 -0.08
C ASP A 66 -10.43 -2.46 1.17
N ALA A 67 -10.36 -1.25 1.61
CA ALA A 67 -11.05 -0.94 2.77
C ALA A 67 -12.46 -0.79 2.43
N GLY A 68 -13.11 -1.50 2.63
CA GLY A 68 -14.43 -1.35 2.54
C GLY A 68 -15.09 -1.51 1.37
N ARG A 69 -14.54 -1.17 0.36
CA ARG A 69 -15.34 -1.19 -0.61
C ARG A 69 -15.57 -2.46 -0.96
N THR A 70 -14.71 -3.04 -1.06
CA THR A 70 -14.90 -4.16 -1.62
C THR A 70 -15.84 -4.76 -1.03
N LEU A 71 -15.79 -4.32 -0.19
CA LEU A 71 -16.16 -5.24 0.18
C LEU A 71 -17.29 -5.09 0.74
N ASP A 72 -17.85 -4.29 0.81
CA ASP A 72 -19.10 -4.35 1.30
C ASP A 72 -19.29 -5.74 1.84
N ILE A 73 -18.34 -6.22 2.59
CA ILE A 73 -18.43 -7.56 3.10
C ILE A 73 -19.33 -7.63 4.29
N THR A 74 -19.94 -6.58 4.67
CA THR A 74 -20.85 -6.59 5.79
C THR A 74 -21.99 -7.58 5.60
N GLY A 75 -22.30 -7.93 4.38
CA GLY A 75 -23.33 -8.91 4.12
C GLY A 75 -22.83 -10.29 3.80
N LEU A 76 -21.53 -10.51 3.89
CA LEU A 76 -20.97 -11.79 3.51
C LEU A 76 -20.70 -12.66 4.72
N SER A 77 -20.84 -13.95 4.54
CA SER A 77 -20.42 -14.89 5.57
C SER A 77 -18.92 -14.98 5.62
N ASP A 78 -18.39 -15.54 6.69
CA ASP A 78 -16.96 -15.76 6.82
C ASP A 78 -16.42 -16.60 5.68
N GLU A 79 -17.21 -17.53 5.20
CA GLU A 79 -16.83 -18.38 4.09
C GLU A 79 -16.63 -17.57 2.83
N HIS A 80 -17.52 -16.64 2.54
CA HIS A 80 -17.40 -15.79 1.36
C HIS A 80 -16.21 -14.85 1.48
N VAL A 81 -15.93 -14.36 2.66
CA VAL A 81 -14.78 -13.51 2.89
C VAL A 81 -13.49 -14.29 2.60
N ALA A 82 -13.43 -15.54 3.05
CA ALA A 82 -12.27 -16.37 2.80
C ALA A 82 -12.06 -16.62 1.30
N LEU A 83 -13.14 -16.84 0.57
CA LEU A 83 -13.06 -17.04 -0.87
C LEU A 83 -12.55 -15.81 -1.59
N VAL A 84 -13.01 -14.64 -1.18
CA VAL A 84 -12.55 -13.38 -1.77
C VAL A 84 -11.06 -13.21 -1.52
N ARG A 85 -10.60 -13.52 -0.32
CA ARG A 85 -9.18 -13.42 -0.01
C ARG A 85 -8.35 -14.38 -0.85
N GLN A 86 -8.81 -15.60 -1.03
CA GLN A 86 -8.10 -16.56 -1.86
C GLN A 86 -8.00 -16.09 -3.29
N LEU A 87 -9.06 -15.49 -3.81
CA LEU A 87 -9.07 -14.98 -5.16
C LEU A 87 -8.06 -13.85 -5.32
N VAL A 88 -8.04 -12.93 -4.37
CA VAL A 88 -7.10 -11.81 -4.41
C VAL A 88 -5.67 -12.33 -4.34
N ASP A 89 -5.40 -13.29 -3.47
CA ASP A 89 -4.06 -13.85 -3.34
C ASP A 89 -3.63 -14.55 -4.63
N ALA A 90 -4.55 -15.26 -5.27
CA ALA A 90 -4.25 -15.93 -6.54
C ALA A 90 -3.92 -14.93 -7.63
N LEU A 91 -4.61 -13.80 -7.66
CA LEU A 91 -4.34 -12.79 -8.67
C LEU A 91 -3.02 -12.06 -8.43
N ARG A 92 -2.53 -12.08 -7.21
CA ARG A 92 -1.26 -11.45 -6.92
C ARG A 92 -0.07 -12.37 -7.10
N ALA A 93 -0.31 -13.62 -7.17
CA ALA A 93 0.77 -14.61 -7.23
C ALA A 93 1.57 -14.56 -8.56
#